data_7d676ade8d751d7c2b17c9f014d449fb
#
_entry.id   7d676ade8d751d7c2b17c9f014d449fb
#
_cell.length_a   1.000
_cell.length_b   1.000
_cell.length_c   1.000
_cell.angle_alpha   90.00
_cell.angle_beta   90.00
_cell.angle_gamma   90.00
#
_symmetry.space_group_name_H-M   'P 1'
#
loop_
_entity.id
_entity.type
_entity.pdbx_description
1 polymer ?
#
loop_
_entity_poly.entity_id
_entity_poly.type
_entity_poly.pdbx_seq_one_letter_code
_entity_poly.pdbx_strand_id
1 'polypeptide(L)'
;MDARTIALDDSHGDVLVVAVRGEHDIYTAPMLRDRLEQALGTAPTGVIVDLSAATFLDSSILGALLEARRQALEQTVGYVVCLGEEPERGVERILEITGLVPVFPVVRSLDEALEAARSAPADA
;
A
#
# COMPACT_ATOMS: atom_id res chain seq x y z
N MET A 1 -23.88 -4.65 -4.92
CA MET A 1 -23.03 -3.73 -5.65
C MET A 1 -21.56 -3.92 -5.28
N ASP A 2 -20.74 -4.02 -6.28
CA ASP A 2 -19.32 -4.23 -6.04
C ASP A 2 -18.64 -2.91 -5.69
N ALA A 3 -18.09 -2.85 -4.48
CA ALA A 3 -17.36 -1.67 -4.00
C ALA A 3 -15.84 -1.81 -4.21
N ARG A 4 -15.44 -2.81 -4.97
CA ARG A 4 -14.03 -3.14 -5.17
C ARG A 4 -13.36 -2.14 -6.11
N THR A 5 -12.38 -1.39 -5.61
CA THR A 5 -11.65 -0.42 -6.42
C THR A 5 -10.19 -0.33 -5.99
N ILE A 6 -9.35 0.07 -6.93
CA ILE A 6 -7.96 0.44 -6.64
C ILE A 6 -7.75 1.78 -7.34
N ALA A 7 -7.58 2.84 -6.56
CA ALA A 7 -7.52 4.20 -7.10
C ALA A 7 -6.21 4.88 -6.72
N LEU A 8 -5.65 5.61 -7.66
CA LEU A 8 -4.45 6.40 -7.42
C LEU A 8 -4.88 7.83 -7.08
N ASP A 9 -4.50 8.28 -5.90
CA ASP A 9 -4.84 9.61 -5.40
C ASP A 9 -3.57 10.46 -5.36
N ASP A 10 -3.53 11.54 -6.14
CA ASP A 10 -2.39 12.43 -6.22
C ASP A 10 -2.63 13.77 -5.54
N SER A 11 -3.64 13.84 -4.66
CA SER A 11 -4.02 15.10 -4.01
C SER A 11 -3.13 15.50 -2.84
N HIS A 12 -2.09 14.71 -2.54
CA HIS A 12 -1.22 14.96 -1.38
C HIS A 12 0.19 15.42 -1.79
N GLY A 13 0.27 16.19 -2.85
CA GLY A 13 1.55 16.76 -3.28
C GLY A 13 2.47 15.71 -3.88
N ASP A 14 3.65 15.57 -3.30
CA ASP A 14 4.68 14.67 -3.80
C ASP A 14 4.56 13.25 -3.24
N VAL A 15 3.54 12.97 -2.46
CA VAL A 15 3.24 11.63 -1.96
C VAL A 15 1.99 11.12 -2.64
N LEU A 16 2.07 9.93 -3.21
CA LEU A 16 0.94 9.32 -3.90
C LEU A 16 0.31 8.25 -3.01
N VAL A 17 -1.01 8.16 -3.05
CA VAL A 17 -1.76 7.18 -2.28
C VAL A 17 -2.45 6.22 -3.25
N VAL A 18 -2.20 4.93 -3.06
CA VAL A 18 -2.92 3.89 -3.80
C VAL A 18 -3.95 3.32 -2.84
N ALA A 19 -5.21 3.69 -3.04
CA ALA A 19 -6.29 3.30 -2.14
C ALA A 19 -6.93 1.99 -2.63
N VAL A 20 -6.89 0.97 -1.78
CA VAL A 20 -7.41 -0.37 -2.08
C VAL A 20 -8.68 -0.56 -1.27
N ARG A 21 -9.81 -0.71 -1.95
CA ARG A 21 -11.11 -0.77 -1.31
C ARG A 21 -11.84 -2.04 -1.71
N GLY A 22 -12.39 -2.75 -0.73
CA GLY A 22 -13.15 -3.97 -0.99
C GLY A 22 -12.29 -5.22 -1.02
N GLU A 23 -12.77 -6.25 -1.73
CA GLU A 23 -12.11 -7.56 -1.79
C GLU A 23 -11.19 -7.63 -3.01
N HIS A 24 -9.97 -8.10 -2.79
CA HIS A 24 -8.99 -8.20 -3.88
C HIS A 24 -8.26 -9.54 -3.85
N ASP A 25 -8.04 -10.09 -5.03
CA ASP A 25 -7.49 -11.43 -5.20
C ASP A 25 -6.63 -11.48 -6.47
N ILE A 26 -6.36 -12.70 -6.93
CA ILE A 26 -5.52 -12.91 -8.10
C ILE A 26 -6.06 -12.20 -9.35
N TYR A 27 -7.37 -11.98 -9.42
CA TYR A 27 -7.96 -11.31 -10.59
C TYR A 27 -7.74 -9.81 -10.59
N THR A 28 -7.55 -9.21 -9.43
CA THR A 28 -7.31 -7.78 -9.31
C THR A 28 -5.85 -7.42 -9.03
N ALA A 29 -5.01 -8.41 -8.74
CA ALA A 29 -3.61 -8.18 -8.50
C ALA A 29 -2.90 -7.44 -9.65
N PRO A 30 -3.18 -7.75 -10.93
CA PRO A 30 -2.57 -7.00 -12.02
C PRO A 30 -2.91 -5.52 -12.01
N MET A 31 -4.15 -5.17 -11.61
CA MET A 31 -4.54 -3.78 -11.50
C MET A 31 -3.77 -3.08 -10.39
N LEU A 32 -3.57 -3.75 -9.28
CA LEU A 32 -2.79 -3.18 -8.17
C LEU A 32 -1.34 -2.94 -8.61
N ARG A 33 -0.74 -3.92 -9.29
CA ARG A 33 0.61 -3.76 -9.81
C ARG A 33 0.71 -2.56 -10.74
N ASP A 34 -0.29 -2.41 -11.61
CA ASP A 34 -0.32 -1.31 -12.56
C ASP A 34 -0.39 0.04 -11.86
N ARG A 35 -1.25 0.17 -10.87
CA ARG A 35 -1.37 1.42 -10.11
C ARG A 35 -0.10 1.75 -9.33
N LEU A 36 0.53 0.73 -8.75
CA LEU A 36 1.79 0.94 -8.02
C LEU A 36 2.92 1.33 -8.96
N GLU A 37 2.98 0.71 -10.14
CA GLU A 37 3.97 1.09 -11.15
C GLU A 37 3.76 2.52 -11.63
N GLN A 38 2.51 2.92 -11.84
CA GLN A 38 2.20 4.30 -12.21
C GLN A 38 2.70 5.28 -11.15
N ALA A 39 2.42 4.96 -9.89
CA ALA A 39 2.83 5.82 -8.78
C ALA A 39 4.35 5.94 -8.72
N LEU A 40 5.05 4.81 -8.75
CA LEU A 40 6.51 4.81 -8.65
C LEU A 40 7.16 5.45 -9.89
N GLY A 41 6.51 5.35 -11.04
CA GLY A 41 7.03 5.90 -12.28
C GLY A 41 7.12 7.42 -12.31
N THR A 42 6.41 8.09 -11.41
CA THR A 42 6.48 9.55 -11.31
C THR A 42 7.63 10.02 -10.42
N ALA A 43 8.39 9.11 -9.85
CA ALA A 43 9.48 9.39 -8.92
C ALA A 43 9.02 10.28 -7.75
N PRO A 44 7.98 9.87 -7.03
CA PRO A 44 7.47 10.67 -5.92
C PRO A 44 8.40 10.57 -4.71
N THR A 45 8.16 11.42 -3.71
CA THR A 45 8.87 11.30 -2.44
C THR A 45 8.45 10.03 -1.71
N GLY A 46 7.18 9.67 -1.79
CA GLY A 46 6.70 8.47 -1.15
C GLY A 46 5.42 7.94 -1.77
N VAL A 47 5.15 6.66 -1.51
CA VAL A 47 3.93 5.99 -1.93
C VAL A 47 3.30 5.34 -0.70
N ILE A 48 2.02 5.58 -0.51
CA ILE A 48 1.25 4.98 0.57
C ILE A 48 0.26 4.00 -0.05
N VAL A 49 0.24 2.78 0.47
CA VAL A 49 -0.80 1.82 0.11
C VAL A 49 -1.84 1.86 1.22
N ASP A 50 -3.02 2.36 0.89
CA ASP A 50 -4.09 2.52 1.88
C ASP A 50 -5.02 1.32 1.83
N LEU A 51 -4.93 0.47 2.84
CA LEU A 51 -5.73 -0.73 2.97
C LEU A 51 -6.88 -0.56 3.98
N SER A 52 -7.12 0.67 4.43
CA SER A 52 -8.11 0.91 5.49
C SER A 52 -9.53 0.51 5.09
N ALA A 53 -9.84 0.52 3.81
CA ALA A 53 -11.16 0.12 3.32
C ALA A 53 -11.14 -1.23 2.61
N ALA A 54 -10.02 -1.95 2.66
CA ALA A 54 -9.94 -3.30 2.11
C ALA A 54 -10.64 -4.28 3.05
N THR A 55 -11.39 -5.21 2.48
CA THR A 55 -12.13 -6.20 3.27
C THR A 55 -11.60 -7.62 3.12
N PHE A 56 -10.82 -7.86 2.09
CA PHE A 56 -10.18 -9.16 1.87
C PHE A 56 -8.97 -8.99 0.96
N LEU A 57 -7.88 -9.65 1.31
CA LEU A 57 -6.66 -9.71 0.49
C LEU A 57 -6.15 -11.14 0.48
N ASP A 58 -5.61 -11.58 -0.67
CA ASP A 58 -4.96 -12.89 -0.72
C ASP A 58 -3.46 -12.74 -0.99
N SER A 59 -2.78 -13.88 -1.16
CA SER A 59 -1.33 -13.88 -1.33
C SER A 59 -0.87 -13.21 -2.62
N SER A 60 -1.73 -13.17 -3.65
CA SER A 60 -1.39 -12.48 -4.90
C SER A 60 -1.23 -10.98 -4.66
N ILE A 61 -2.11 -10.43 -3.82
CA ILE A 61 -2.05 -9.02 -3.47
C ILE A 61 -0.77 -8.74 -2.65
N LEU A 62 -0.47 -9.62 -1.69
CA LEU A 62 0.74 -9.45 -0.89
C LEU A 62 2.00 -9.49 -1.76
N GLY A 63 2.00 -10.34 -2.78
CA GLY A 63 3.11 -10.39 -3.73
C GLY A 63 3.29 -9.08 -4.47
N ALA A 64 2.18 -8.44 -4.88
CA ALA A 64 2.23 -7.16 -5.55
C ALA A 64 2.78 -6.07 -4.62
N LEU A 65 2.39 -6.10 -3.35
CA LEU A 65 2.87 -5.13 -2.36
C LEU A 65 4.37 -5.29 -2.12
N LEU A 66 4.84 -6.52 -2.05
CA LEU A 66 6.27 -6.80 -1.85
C LEU A 66 7.10 -6.36 -3.05
N GLU A 67 6.62 -6.60 -4.25
CA GLU A 67 7.31 -6.20 -5.46
C GLU A 67 7.44 -4.68 -5.53
N ALA A 68 6.37 -3.97 -5.20
CA ALA A 68 6.39 -2.52 -5.19
C ALA A 68 7.35 -1.98 -4.13
N ARG A 69 7.42 -2.64 -2.98
CA ARG A 69 8.38 -2.25 -1.94
C ARG A 69 9.81 -2.37 -2.44
N ARG A 70 10.11 -3.46 -3.15
CA ARG A 70 11.44 -3.65 -3.71
C ARG A 70 11.79 -2.53 -4.69
N GLN A 71 10.85 -2.17 -5.55
CA GLN A 71 11.06 -1.07 -6.50
C GLN A 71 11.26 0.26 -5.78
N ALA A 72 10.48 0.51 -4.72
CA ALA A 72 10.61 1.73 -3.94
C ALA A 72 11.98 1.83 -3.30
N LEU A 73 12.49 0.70 -2.77
CA LEU A 73 13.85 0.67 -2.20
C LEU A 73 14.89 1.03 -3.25
N GLU A 74 14.77 0.49 -4.45
CA GLU A 74 15.72 0.76 -5.53
C GLU A 74 15.69 2.23 -5.93
N GLN A 75 14.52 2.87 -5.85
CA GLN A 75 14.35 4.25 -6.26
C GLN A 75 14.52 5.23 -5.10
N THR A 76 14.74 4.74 -3.91
CA THR A 76 14.84 5.56 -2.68
C THR A 76 13.55 6.37 -2.46
N VAL A 77 12.41 5.70 -2.66
CA VAL A 77 11.08 6.27 -2.46
C VAL A 77 10.50 5.70 -1.17
N GLY A 78 9.91 6.55 -0.34
CA GLY A 78 9.24 6.08 0.89
C GLY A 78 8.08 5.16 0.54
N TYR A 79 7.88 4.10 1.30
CA TYR A 79 6.83 3.13 1.03
C TYR A 79 6.18 2.73 2.35
N VAL A 80 4.90 3.05 2.49
CA VAL A 80 4.19 2.89 3.76
C VAL A 80 2.85 2.22 3.50
N VAL A 81 2.45 1.31 4.40
CA VAL A 81 1.14 0.67 4.34
C VAL A 81 0.28 1.23 5.46
N CYS A 82 -0.90 1.74 5.11
CA CYS A 82 -1.85 2.27 6.08
C CYS A 82 -3.00 1.30 6.25
N LEU A 83 -3.18 0.78 7.47
CA LEU A 83 -4.26 -0.16 7.76
C LEU A 83 -5.53 0.53 8.26
N GLY A 84 -5.42 1.78 8.70
CA GLY A 84 -6.53 2.44 9.36
C GLY A 84 -6.60 2.06 10.82
N GLU A 85 -7.48 2.71 11.56
CA GLU A 85 -7.60 2.47 13.01
C GLU A 85 -8.40 1.21 13.31
N GLU A 86 -9.32 0.86 12.42
CA GLU A 86 -10.16 -0.33 12.60
C GLU A 86 -10.16 -1.17 11.33
N PRO A 87 -9.01 -1.79 10.99
CA PRO A 87 -8.95 -2.59 9.77
C PRO A 87 -9.78 -3.87 9.90
N GLU A 88 -10.19 -4.41 8.76
CA GLU A 88 -10.83 -5.72 8.77
C GLU A 88 -9.86 -6.73 9.38
N ARG A 89 -10.39 -7.57 10.27
CA ARG A 89 -9.56 -8.53 10.99
C ARG A 89 -8.80 -9.44 10.04
N GLY A 90 -9.44 -9.87 8.96
CA GLY A 90 -8.77 -10.75 7.98
C GLY A 90 -7.61 -10.09 7.28
N VAL A 91 -7.72 -8.80 7.00
CA VAL A 91 -6.65 -8.04 6.36
C VAL A 91 -5.45 -7.91 7.29
N GLU A 92 -5.68 -7.51 8.52
CA GLU A 92 -4.61 -7.39 9.49
C GLU A 92 -3.95 -8.75 9.76
N ARG A 93 -4.79 -9.79 9.90
CA ARG A 93 -4.32 -11.12 10.22
C ARG A 93 -3.43 -11.70 9.13
N ILE A 94 -3.77 -11.49 7.85
CA ILE A 94 -2.93 -12.06 6.79
C ILE A 94 -1.55 -11.41 6.77
N LEU A 95 -1.47 -10.13 7.09
CA LEU A 95 -0.16 -9.47 7.18
C LEU A 95 0.65 -10.02 8.36
N GLU A 96 -0.01 -10.31 9.48
CA GLU A 96 0.66 -10.88 10.64
C GLU A 96 1.14 -12.29 10.40
N ILE A 97 0.26 -13.14 9.85
CA ILE A 97 0.57 -14.56 9.61
C ILE A 97 1.72 -14.71 8.61
N THR A 98 1.74 -13.87 7.59
CA THR A 98 2.78 -13.97 6.57
C THR A 98 4.09 -13.30 6.99
N GLY A 99 4.12 -12.68 8.17
CA GLY A 99 5.34 -12.04 8.68
C GLY A 99 5.66 -10.73 7.97
N LEU A 100 4.69 -10.13 7.28
CA LEU A 100 4.93 -8.91 6.52
C LEU A 100 4.84 -7.63 7.34
N VAL A 101 4.22 -7.68 8.52
CA VAL A 101 4.11 -6.49 9.37
C VAL A 101 5.48 -5.86 9.64
N PRO A 102 6.53 -6.62 10.03
CA PRO A 102 7.84 -6.01 10.24
C PRO A 102 8.56 -5.64 8.95
N VAL A 103 8.09 -6.13 7.79
CA VAL A 103 8.71 -5.81 6.50
C VAL A 103 8.26 -4.45 5.99
N PHE A 104 6.99 -4.11 6.20
CA PHE A 104 6.45 -2.82 5.79
C PHE A 104 6.36 -1.87 6.99
N PRO A 105 6.64 -0.58 6.81
CA PRO A 105 6.21 0.41 7.80
C PRO A 105 4.68 0.45 7.76
N VAL A 106 4.05 -0.02 8.82
CA VAL A 106 2.59 -0.09 8.91
C VAL A 106 2.10 0.95 9.90
N VAL A 107 1.17 1.78 9.46
CA VAL A 107 0.61 2.85 10.29
C VAL A 107 -0.90 2.75 10.32
N ARG A 108 -1.54 3.51 11.20
CA ARG A 108 -2.97 3.41 11.46
C ARG A 108 -3.78 4.59 10.95
N SER A 109 -3.13 5.67 10.49
CA SER A 109 -3.85 6.81 9.96
C SER A 109 -3.14 7.37 8.74
N LEU A 110 -3.90 8.11 7.91
CA LEU A 110 -3.31 8.74 6.74
C LEU A 110 -2.29 9.80 7.14
N ASP A 111 -2.55 10.54 8.22
CA ASP A 111 -1.61 11.55 8.69
C ASP A 111 -0.28 10.93 9.07
N GLU A 112 -0.31 9.81 9.79
CA GLU A 112 0.91 9.08 10.13
C GLU A 112 1.60 8.56 8.88
N ALA A 113 0.80 8.09 7.91
CA ALA A 113 1.35 7.55 6.68
C ALA A 113 2.07 8.64 5.87
N LEU A 114 1.47 9.82 5.77
CA LEU A 114 2.08 10.92 5.05
C LEU A 114 3.40 11.35 5.70
N GLU A 115 3.42 11.43 7.02
CA GLU A 115 4.63 11.78 7.73
C GLU A 115 5.72 10.72 7.52
N ALA A 116 5.36 9.46 7.65
CA ALA A 116 6.32 8.37 7.46
C ALA A 116 6.85 8.33 6.03
N ALA A 117 5.99 8.56 5.05
CA ALA A 117 6.40 8.50 3.64
C ALA A 117 7.36 9.63 3.28
N ARG A 118 7.24 10.77 3.95
CA ARG A 118 8.10 11.92 3.68
C ARG A 118 9.41 11.89 4.44
N SER A 119 9.44 11.24 5.58
CA SER A 119 10.57 11.37 6.50
C SER A 119 11.66 10.32 6.32
N ALA A 120 11.35 9.20 5.69
CA ALA A 120 12.34 8.12 5.58
C ALA A 120 12.18 7.35 4.28
N PRO A 121 13.27 7.23 3.50
CA PRO A 121 13.26 6.32 2.37
C PRO A 121 13.06 4.89 2.83
N ALA A 122 12.57 4.04 1.94
CA ALA A 122 12.23 2.67 2.28
C ALA A 122 13.42 1.84 2.77
N ASP A 123 14.61 2.21 2.40
CA ASP A 123 15.83 1.47 2.75
C ASP A 123 16.47 1.93 4.05
N ALA A 124 15.88 2.90 4.69
CA ALA A 124 16.49 3.49 5.87
C ALA A 124 16.77 2.48 6.97
#